data_d0e5a7a693210d1d312d80e42ec0289f
#
_entry.id   d0e5a7a693210d1d312d80e42ec0289f
#
_cell.length_a   1.000
_cell.length_b   1.000
_cell.length_c   1.000
_cell.angle_alpha   90.00
_cell.angle_beta   90.00
_cell.angle_gamma   90.00
#
_symmetry.space_group_name_H-M   'P 1'
#
loop_
_entity.id
_entity.type
_entity.pdbx_description
1 polymer ?
#
loop_
_entity_poly.entity_id
_entity_poly.type
_entity_poly.pdbx_seq_one_letter_code
_entity_poly.pdbx_strand_id
1 'polypeptide(L)'
;MHKRYQSMARQDLAKAKDAKKDEFYTQLADIEKELRYYREYFNGKVVFCNCDDPYESNFFKYFALNFNQLGLRKLIATCYNGSPVSGNELLLDFGDTVDDPKKVAYKVEISEVTDCNGDGAVDLSDVRTLLQNDKNVISILKGNGDFRSAECVALLQEADIVVTNPPFSLFREYVGQLDQYGKQFIIIGNTNALTYKEIFMLFKNNKIRTGYTNFNVGMFFSVPDSYEKYHHMEDGRKIARVSTSCWFTNLPVKKHTEDLVLYKRYTPEEYPKYDNYDAINVNTYTDIPCNYDGVMGVPITFLDKYNPEQFEIVGAMTTTKVDAYNYGYPFINGEKIYARILIRRRQ
;
A
#
# COMPACT_ATOMS: atom_id res chain seq x y z
N MET A 1 -10.00 -11.07 -25.10
CA MET A 1 -8.82 -10.22 -24.89
C MET A 1 -8.48 -10.00 -23.41
N HIS A 2 -9.43 -9.74 -22.52
CA HIS A 2 -9.18 -9.44 -21.08
C HIS A 2 -8.45 -10.55 -20.29
N LYS A 3 -8.74 -11.84 -20.53
CA LYS A 3 -8.07 -12.98 -19.86
C LYS A 3 -6.56 -13.09 -20.19
N ARG A 4 -6.15 -12.65 -21.37
CA ARG A 4 -4.73 -12.71 -21.79
C ARG A 4 -3.89 -11.63 -21.10
N TYR A 5 -4.47 -10.45 -20.83
CA TYR A 5 -3.79 -9.35 -20.13
C TYR A 5 -3.57 -9.67 -18.63
N GLN A 6 -4.55 -10.28 -17.95
CA GLN A 6 -4.39 -10.65 -16.53
C GLN A 6 -3.37 -11.78 -16.30
N SER A 7 -3.27 -12.75 -17.23
CA SER A 7 -2.26 -13.82 -17.11
C SER A 7 -0.84 -13.31 -17.38
N MET A 8 -0.69 -12.33 -18.29
CA MET A 8 0.59 -11.69 -18.61
C MET A 8 1.10 -10.83 -17.44
N ALA A 9 0.24 -10.01 -16.81
CA ALA A 9 0.60 -9.21 -15.65
C ALA A 9 1.05 -10.07 -14.45
N ARG A 10 0.44 -11.25 -14.25
CA ARG A 10 0.86 -12.21 -13.21
C ARG A 10 2.22 -12.85 -13.49
N GLN A 11 2.54 -13.15 -14.75
CA GLN A 11 3.84 -13.71 -15.13
C GLN A 11 4.96 -12.68 -15.02
N ASP A 12 4.69 -11.40 -15.31
CA ASP A 12 5.67 -10.33 -15.22
C ASP A 12 5.99 -9.96 -13.76
N LEU A 13 4.99 -9.94 -12.87
CA LEU A 13 5.19 -9.81 -11.42
C LEU A 13 5.96 -11.00 -10.82
N ALA A 14 5.74 -12.23 -11.32
CA ALA A 14 6.51 -13.39 -10.89
C ALA A 14 7.98 -13.29 -11.32
N LYS A 15 8.26 -12.82 -12.54
CA LYS A 15 9.62 -12.60 -13.04
C LYS A 15 10.33 -11.44 -12.33
N ALA A 16 9.61 -10.36 -11.98
CA ALA A 16 10.14 -9.27 -11.17
C ALA A 16 10.49 -9.73 -9.75
N LYS A 17 9.67 -10.61 -9.17
CA LYS A 17 9.92 -11.26 -7.88
C LYS A 17 11.21 -12.08 -7.88
N ASP A 18 11.44 -12.90 -8.92
CA ASP A 18 12.63 -13.72 -9.07
C ASP A 18 13.90 -12.88 -9.27
N ALA A 19 13.77 -11.67 -9.81
CA ALA A 19 14.87 -10.75 -10.05
C ALA A 19 15.08 -9.74 -8.90
N LYS A 20 14.29 -9.76 -7.81
CA LYS A 20 14.25 -8.73 -6.75
C LYS A 20 14.12 -7.31 -7.31
N LYS A 21 13.33 -7.13 -8.39
CA LYS A 21 13.12 -5.88 -9.13
C LYS A 21 11.69 -5.40 -9.01
N ASP A 22 11.04 -5.61 -7.86
CA ASP A 22 9.66 -5.21 -7.58
C ASP A 22 9.56 -3.88 -6.80
N GLU A 23 10.65 -3.13 -6.73
CA GLU A 23 10.68 -1.77 -6.19
C GLU A 23 10.33 -0.77 -7.30
N PHE A 24 9.24 -0.06 -7.10
CA PHE A 24 8.69 0.93 -8.03
C PHE A 24 8.49 2.26 -7.31
N TYR A 25 8.91 3.38 -7.91
CA TYR A 25 8.72 4.70 -7.32
C TYR A 25 7.34 5.26 -7.65
N THR A 26 6.57 5.49 -6.61
CA THR A 26 5.21 6.05 -6.71
C THR A 26 5.26 7.50 -7.21
N GLN A 27 4.35 7.88 -8.09
CA GLN A 27 4.25 9.25 -8.57
C GLN A 27 3.76 10.20 -7.45
N LEU A 28 4.36 11.39 -7.38
CA LEU A 28 4.03 12.38 -6.36
C LEU A 28 2.53 12.75 -6.39
N ALA A 29 1.94 12.87 -7.56
CA ALA A 29 0.53 13.19 -7.74
C ALA A 29 -0.41 12.13 -7.10
N ASP A 30 -0.07 10.84 -7.16
CA ASP A 30 -0.85 9.79 -6.49
C ASP A 30 -0.71 9.87 -4.96
N ILE A 31 0.49 10.22 -4.47
CA ILE A 31 0.77 10.43 -3.04
C ILE A 31 -0.04 11.63 -2.51
N GLU A 32 0.05 12.77 -3.17
CA GLU A 32 -0.68 13.99 -2.79
C GLU A 32 -2.20 13.79 -2.79
N LYS A 33 -2.70 13.10 -3.82
CA LYS A 33 -4.12 12.80 -3.96
C LYS A 33 -4.67 11.98 -2.81
N GLU A 34 -3.89 11.03 -2.29
CA GLU A 34 -4.29 10.20 -1.15
C GLU A 34 -4.04 10.91 0.18
N LEU A 35 -2.81 11.41 0.42
CA LEU A 35 -2.40 11.89 1.73
C LEU A 35 -3.11 13.17 2.17
N ARG A 36 -3.71 13.94 1.26
CA ARG A 36 -4.53 15.13 1.61
C ARG A 36 -5.69 14.81 2.58
N TYR A 37 -6.16 13.56 2.59
CA TYR A 37 -7.25 13.12 3.48
C TYR A 37 -6.79 12.78 4.90
N TYR A 38 -5.46 12.71 5.12
CA TYR A 38 -4.87 12.28 6.39
C TYR A 38 -4.04 13.38 7.08
N ARG A 39 -4.10 14.62 6.58
CA ARG A 39 -3.23 15.71 7.07
C ARG A 39 -3.28 15.90 8.58
N GLU A 40 -4.46 15.81 9.18
CA GLU A 40 -4.66 15.98 10.62
C GLU A 40 -3.97 14.89 11.48
N TYR A 41 -3.74 13.71 10.90
CA TYR A 41 -3.08 12.60 11.61
C TYR A 41 -1.57 12.77 11.72
N PHE A 42 -0.98 13.70 10.98
CA PHE A 42 0.48 13.88 10.97
C PHE A 42 0.98 14.88 12.00
N ASN A 43 0.12 15.76 12.54
CA ASN A 43 0.52 16.82 13.45
C ASN A 43 1.16 16.27 14.74
N GLY A 44 2.38 16.71 15.04
CA GLY A 44 3.19 16.28 16.18
C GLY A 44 3.73 14.84 16.07
N LYS A 45 3.66 14.21 14.90
CA LYS A 45 4.01 12.80 14.70
C LYS A 45 5.41 12.61 14.13
N VAL A 46 5.96 11.43 14.42
CA VAL A 46 7.13 10.88 13.74
C VAL A 46 6.64 10.04 12.57
N VAL A 47 6.95 10.47 11.35
CA VAL A 47 6.62 9.75 10.10
C VAL A 47 7.83 8.94 9.67
N PHE A 48 7.61 7.68 9.29
CA PHE A 48 8.64 6.78 8.79
C PHE A 48 8.35 6.34 7.36
N CYS A 49 9.24 6.70 6.43
CA CYS A 49 9.25 6.28 5.04
C CYS A 49 10.39 5.28 4.87
N ASN A 50 10.13 4.00 5.00
CA ASN A 50 11.10 2.95 4.73
C ASN A 50 10.81 2.28 3.37
N CYS A 51 11.72 1.43 2.92
CA CYS A 51 11.66 0.67 1.66
C CYS A 51 12.00 1.45 0.38
N ASP A 52 11.99 2.77 0.40
CA ASP A 52 12.38 3.61 -0.75
C ASP A 52 13.66 4.37 -0.46
N ASP A 53 14.51 4.58 -1.47
CA ASP A 53 15.67 5.48 -1.35
C ASP A 53 15.18 6.91 -1.05
N PRO A 54 15.59 7.55 0.06
CA PRO A 54 15.10 8.88 0.44
C PRO A 54 15.33 9.96 -0.62
N TYR A 55 16.42 9.85 -1.39
CA TYR A 55 16.72 10.83 -2.43
C TYR A 55 15.77 10.72 -3.64
N GLU A 56 15.39 9.51 -4.00
CA GLU A 56 14.49 9.25 -5.13
C GLU A 56 13.02 9.20 -4.71
N SER A 57 12.74 8.82 -3.46
CA SER A 57 11.39 8.59 -2.96
C SER A 57 10.53 9.84 -2.98
N ASN A 58 9.42 9.79 -3.69
CA ASN A 58 8.42 10.84 -3.65
C ASN A 58 7.64 10.89 -2.32
N PHE A 59 7.65 9.83 -1.51
CA PHE A 59 7.13 9.88 -0.13
C PHE A 59 8.00 10.78 0.74
N PHE A 60 9.31 10.57 0.70
CA PHE A 60 10.23 11.42 1.44
C PHE A 60 10.13 12.89 0.99
N LYS A 61 10.13 13.14 -0.31
CA LYS A 61 9.97 14.49 -0.88
C LYS A 61 8.66 15.15 -0.44
N TYR A 62 7.56 14.42 -0.47
CA TYR A 62 6.25 14.93 -0.02
C TYR A 62 6.31 15.37 1.45
N PHE A 63 6.82 14.52 2.35
CA PHE A 63 6.86 14.85 3.76
C PHE A 63 7.90 15.92 4.10
N ALA A 64 9.04 15.95 3.43
CA ALA A 64 10.04 16.99 3.61
C ALA A 64 9.51 18.37 3.20
N LEU A 65 8.89 18.47 2.01
CA LEU A 65 8.28 19.72 1.50
C LEU A 65 7.11 20.20 2.35
N ASN A 66 6.34 19.31 2.92
CA ASN A 66 5.18 19.63 3.74
C ASN A 66 5.46 19.54 5.25
N PHE A 67 6.73 19.42 5.67
CA PHE A 67 7.12 19.16 7.05
C PHE A 67 6.48 20.14 8.03
N ASN A 68 6.69 21.42 7.81
CA ASN A 68 6.17 22.50 8.66
C ASN A 68 4.65 22.62 8.56
N GLN A 69 4.08 22.49 7.35
CA GLN A 69 2.63 22.61 7.13
C GLN A 69 1.86 21.45 7.79
N LEU A 70 2.43 20.25 7.81
CA LEU A 70 1.85 19.08 8.47
C LEU A 70 2.12 19.06 9.98
N GLY A 71 3.01 19.95 10.46
CA GLY A 71 3.44 19.99 11.84
C GLY A 71 4.14 18.73 12.32
N LEU A 72 4.98 18.12 11.46
CA LEU A 72 5.70 16.92 11.81
C LEU A 72 6.66 17.17 12.97
N ARG A 73 6.78 16.20 13.87
CA ARG A 73 7.82 16.19 14.91
C ARG A 73 9.15 15.70 14.35
N LYS A 74 9.11 14.70 13.48
CA LYS A 74 10.30 14.10 12.86
C LYS A 74 9.89 13.33 11.60
N LEU A 75 10.75 13.37 10.60
CA LEU A 75 10.69 12.51 9.41
C LEU A 75 11.88 11.57 9.41
N ILE A 76 11.62 10.27 9.30
CA ILE A 76 12.65 9.24 9.19
C ILE A 76 12.48 8.55 7.84
N ALA A 77 13.58 8.28 7.14
CA ALA A 77 13.59 7.45 5.95
C ALA A 77 14.79 6.51 5.94
N THR A 78 14.62 5.32 5.36
CA THR A 78 15.70 4.34 5.23
C THR A 78 15.68 3.73 3.84
N CYS A 79 16.85 3.45 3.26
CA CYS A 79 16.98 2.67 2.06
C CYS A 79 17.53 1.27 2.35
N TYR A 80 17.21 0.34 1.44
CA TYR A 80 17.76 -1.01 1.42
C TYR A 80 19.01 -1.05 0.52
N ASN A 81 20.03 -1.75 0.99
CA ASN A 81 21.30 -1.94 0.29
C ASN A 81 21.16 -2.89 -0.92
N GLY A 82 20.68 -2.52 -1.97
CA GLY A 82 20.42 -3.39 -3.13
C GLY A 82 19.20 -2.94 -3.88
N SER A 83 18.64 -1.81 -3.47
CA SER A 83 17.71 -1.07 -4.30
C SER A 83 18.39 -0.77 -5.64
N PRO A 84 17.76 -1.09 -6.79
CA PRO A 84 18.33 -0.83 -8.11
C PRO A 84 18.52 0.67 -8.40
N VAL A 85 18.09 1.54 -7.50
CA VAL A 85 18.06 3.00 -7.66
C VAL A 85 18.63 3.72 -6.42
N SER A 86 19.59 3.14 -5.73
CA SER A 86 20.29 3.88 -4.67
C SER A 86 21.02 5.09 -5.27
N GLY A 87 20.55 6.30 -4.93
CA GLY A 87 21.13 7.56 -5.41
C GLY A 87 22.56 7.75 -4.89
N ASN A 88 23.51 7.59 -5.76
CA ASN A 88 24.93 7.67 -5.44
C ASN A 88 25.43 9.08 -5.10
N GLU A 89 24.65 10.12 -5.39
CA GLU A 89 25.10 11.51 -5.30
C GLU A 89 25.34 11.96 -3.85
N LEU A 90 24.54 11.50 -2.88
CA LEU A 90 24.72 11.85 -1.48
C LEU A 90 25.86 11.09 -0.80
N LEU A 91 26.18 9.87 -1.27
CA LEU A 91 27.21 9.03 -0.64
C LEU A 91 28.63 9.37 -1.12
N LEU A 92 28.78 10.09 -2.23
CA LEU A 92 30.08 10.58 -2.70
C LEU A 92 30.76 11.53 -1.71
N ASP A 93 30.00 12.20 -0.84
CA ASP A 93 30.54 13.13 0.18
C ASP A 93 31.01 12.43 1.48
N PHE A 94 30.71 11.12 1.67
CA PHE A 94 31.17 10.38 2.85
C PHE A 94 32.65 9.95 2.81
N GLY A 95 33.39 10.32 1.74
CA GLY A 95 34.83 10.12 1.62
C GLY A 95 35.27 8.66 1.53
N ASP A 96 36.56 8.42 1.67
CA ASP A 96 37.26 7.13 1.45
C ASP A 96 36.85 5.96 2.38
N THR A 97 35.74 6.07 3.12
CA THR A 97 35.31 5.06 4.08
C THR A 97 34.33 4.03 3.52
N VAL A 98 33.87 4.20 2.25
CA VAL A 98 32.89 3.31 1.60
C VAL A 98 33.49 2.73 0.33
N ASP A 99 33.82 1.43 0.34
CA ASP A 99 34.43 0.70 -0.80
C ASP A 99 33.52 0.67 -2.04
N ASP A 100 32.21 0.72 -1.88
CA ASP A 100 31.21 0.79 -2.95
C ASP A 100 29.94 1.53 -2.47
N PRO A 101 29.79 2.83 -2.78
CA PRO A 101 28.63 3.63 -2.36
C PRO A 101 27.28 3.03 -2.77
N LYS A 102 27.23 2.23 -3.85
CA LYS A 102 26.02 1.57 -4.34
C LYS A 102 25.50 0.44 -3.44
N LYS A 103 26.25 0.04 -2.43
CA LYS A 103 25.94 -1.10 -1.55
C LYS A 103 25.73 -0.72 -0.10
N VAL A 104 25.55 0.54 0.21
CA VAL A 104 25.41 1.00 1.60
C VAL A 104 23.98 1.38 1.88
N ALA A 105 23.40 0.75 2.91
CA ALA A 105 22.13 1.19 3.47
C ALA A 105 22.37 2.39 4.39
N TYR A 106 21.49 3.37 4.31
CA TYR A 106 21.56 4.56 5.16
C TYR A 106 20.18 4.99 5.63
N LYS A 107 20.15 5.83 6.65
CA LYS A 107 18.95 6.51 7.12
C LYS A 107 19.10 8.01 7.01
N VAL A 108 17.97 8.67 6.84
CA VAL A 108 17.81 10.11 6.93
C VAL A 108 16.86 10.41 8.07
N GLU A 109 17.20 11.39 8.91
CA GLU A 109 16.37 11.86 10.02
C GLU A 109 16.30 13.38 9.97
N ILE A 110 15.09 13.94 9.82
CA ILE A 110 14.82 15.38 9.76
C ILE A 110 13.91 15.75 10.92
N SER A 111 14.31 16.74 11.73
CA SER A 111 13.50 17.31 12.81
C SER A 111 13.11 18.77 12.56
N GLU A 112 13.68 19.38 11.54
CA GLU A 112 13.41 20.77 11.15
C GLU A 112 13.71 20.92 9.64
N VAL A 113 12.88 21.71 8.96
CA VAL A 113 13.12 22.12 7.57
C VAL A 113 12.99 23.65 7.51
N THR A 114 14.08 24.31 7.12
CA THR A 114 14.16 25.77 6.99
C THR A 114 14.44 26.17 5.55
N ASP A 115 14.14 27.42 5.22
CA ASP A 115 14.60 28.06 3.99
C ASP A 115 16.14 28.24 4.10
N CYS A 116 16.87 27.31 3.51
CA CYS A 116 18.32 27.25 3.59
C CYS A 116 19.02 28.18 2.59
N ASN A 117 18.33 28.53 1.50
CA ASN A 117 18.86 29.38 0.43
C ASN A 117 18.45 30.86 0.59
N GLY A 118 17.47 31.17 1.46
CA GLY A 118 17.00 32.52 1.78
C GLY A 118 16.13 33.16 0.72
N ASP A 119 15.47 32.35 -0.12
CA ASP A 119 14.60 32.84 -1.20
C ASP A 119 13.15 33.12 -0.74
N GLY A 120 12.82 32.80 0.50
CA GLY A 120 11.52 33.06 1.13
C GLY A 120 10.51 31.91 0.99
N ALA A 121 10.93 30.76 0.43
CA ALA A 121 10.12 29.55 0.30
C ALA A 121 10.87 28.34 0.85
N VAL A 122 10.19 27.26 1.13
CA VAL A 122 10.80 25.96 1.40
C VAL A 122 10.49 25.05 0.23
N ASP A 123 11.52 24.66 -0.51
CA ASP A 123 11.39 23.82 -1.69
C ASP A 123 12.40 22.65 -1.70
N LEU A 124 12.47 21.91 -2.83
CA LEU A 124 13.40 20.78 -2.97
C LEU A 124 14.87 21.21 -2.91
N SER A 125 15.22 22.46 -3.22
CA SER A 125 16.60 22.95 -3.14
C SER A 125 17.04 23.09 -1.69
N ASP A 126 16.13 23.50 -0.80
CA ASP A 126 16.39 23.56 0.65
C ASP A 126 16.56 22.19 1.24
N VAL A 127 15.70 21.23 0.87
CA VAL A 127 15.82 19.84 1.30
C VAL A 127 17.15 19.25 0.84
N ARG A 128 17.60 19.50 -0.39
CA ARG A 128 18.91 19.08 -0.88
C ARG A 128 20.04 19.71 -0.10
N THR A 129 19.97 21.02 0.14
CA THR A 129 20.97 21.77 0.91
C THR A 129 21.06 21.25 2.36
N LEU A 130 19.91 20.97 2.99
CA LEU A 130 19.84 20.36 4.31
C LEU A 130 20.53 18.99 4.34
N LEU A 131 20.24 18.13 3.37
CA LEU A 131 20.83 16.79 3.26
C LEU A 131 22.34 16.83 2.99
N GLN A 132 22.84 17.82 2.26
CA GLN A 132 24.26 17.96 1.93
C GLN A 132 25.09 18.60 3.07
N ASN A 133 24.52 19.55 3.80
CA ASN A 133 25.28 20.37 4.75
C ASN A 133 25.19 19.87 6.20
N ASP A 134 24.17 19.13 6.57
CA ASP A 134 24.00 18.63 7.94
C ASP A 134 24.33 17.13 8.03
N LYS A 135 25.58 16.83 8.42
CA LYS A 135 26.06 15.46 8.63
C LYS A 135 25.27 14.67 9.68
N ASN A 136 24.50 15.35 10.53
CA ASN A 136 23.66 14.69 11.54
C ASN A 136 22.35 14.15 10.96
N VAL A 137 21.96 14.61 9.78
CA VAL A 137 20.71 14.20 9.11
C VAL A 137 20.84 12.82 8.45
N ILE A 138 22.04 12.50 7.92
CA ILE A 138 22.30 11.24 7.23
C ILE A 138 23.27 10.39 8.05
N SER A 139 22.96 9.10 8.21
CA SER A 139 23.86 8.14 8.85
C SER A 139 23.77 6.76 8.22
N ILE A 140 24.93 6.09 8.12
CA ILE A 140 25.03 4.73 7.58
C ILE A 140 24.45 3.74 8.57
N LEU A 141 23.61 2.80 8.07
CA LEU A 141 23.12 1.67 8.83
C LEU A 141 24.22 0.58 8.90
N LYS A 142 24.31 -0.10 10.04
CA LYS A 142 25.24 -1.23 10.20
C LYS A 142 24.81 -2.46 9.41
N GLY A 143 23.49 -2.60 9.22
CA GLY A 143 22.88 -3.67 8.45
C GLY A 143 22.63 -3.28 7.00
N ASN A 144 21.82 -4.09 6.32
CA ASN A 144 21.47 -3.90 4.90
C ASN A 144 20.25 -3.01 4.66
N GLY A 145 19.64 -2.43 5.70
CA GLY A 145 18.42 -1.61 5.59
C GLY A 145 17.12 -2.42 5.40
N ASP A 146 17.16 -3.75 5.52
CA ASP A 146 15.95 -4.58 5.49
C ASP A 146 15.02 -4.17 6.65
N PHE A 147 13.73 -4.01 6.37
CA PHE A 147 12.74 -3.56 7.35
C PHE A 147 12.63 -4.48 8.59
N ARG A 148 13.12 -5.72 8.49
CA ARG A 148 13.19 -6.72 9.57
C ARG A 148 14.44 -6.60 10.42
N SER A 149 15.44 -5.84 10.00
CA SER A 149 16.68 -5.66 10.74
C SER A 149 16.43 -5.00 12.10
N ALA A 150 17.27 -5.28 13.09
CA ALA A 150 17.13 -4.69 14.42
C ALA A 150 17.17 -3.15 14.40
N GLU A 151 17.96 -2.56 13.50
CA GLU A 151 18.04 -1.10 13.33
C GLU A 151 16.74 -0.53 12.75
N CYS A 152 16.21 -1.13 11.68
CA CYS A 152 14.94 -0.67 11.09
C CYS A 152 13.75 -0.90 12.04
N VAL A 153 13.77 -1.98 12.83
CA VAL A 153 12.77 -2.23 13.87
C VAL A 153 12.85 -1.18 14.98
N ALA A 154 14.05 -0.75 15.39
CA ALA A 154 14.20 0.33 16.37
C ALA A 154 13.62 1.65 15.85
N LEU A 155 13.87 1.99 14.58
CA LEU A 155 13.26 3.17 13.92
C LEU A 155 11.74 3.02 13.78
N LEU A 156 11.24 1.82 13.47
CA LEU A 156 9.83 1.53 13.44
C LEU A 156 9.18 1.74 14.82
N GLN A 157 9.86 1.33 15.90
CA GLN A 157 9.35 1.54 17.26
C GLN A 157 9.25 3.02 17.62
N GLU A 158 10.19 3.86 17.16
CA GLU A 158 10.15 5.32 17.34
C GLU A 158 9.02 5.97 16.54
N ALA A 159 8.72 5.46 15.36
CA ALA A 159 7.70 6.02 14.47
C ALA A 159 6.30 5.94 15.04
N ASP A 160 5.48 6.97 14.78
CA ASP A 160 4.04 6.97 15.02
C ASP A 160 3.27 6.43 13.82
N ILE A 161 3.66 6.86 12.61
CA ILE A 161 2.98 6.54 11.35
C ILE A 161 4.00 6.09 10.30
N VAL A 162 3.73 4.99 9.64
CA VAL A 162 4.52 4.49 8.51
C VAL A 162 3.81 4.82 7.19
N VAL A 163 4.51 5.48 6.28
CA VAL A 163 3.97 5.82 4.94
C VAL A 163 4.99 5.45 3.88
N THR A 164 4.69 4.43 3.06
CA THR A 164 5.66 3.89 2.11
C THR A 164 5.02 3.00 1.03
N ASN A 165 5.82 2.61 0.05
CA ASN A 165 5.51 1.57 -0.92
C ASN A 165 6.38 0.33 -0.64
N PRO A 166 5.94 -0.63 0.19
CA PRO A 166 6.74 -1.81 0.49
C PRO A 166 6.81 -2.75 -0.73
N PRO A 167 7.86 -3.60 -0.85
CA PRO A 167 7.94 -4.62 -1.88
C PRO A 167 6.69 -5.52 -1.88
N PHE A 168 5.99 -5.63 -3.00
CA PHE A 168 4.73 -6.38 -3.08
C PHE A 168 4.89 -7.85 -2.74
N SER A 169 6.05 -8.43 -2.99
CA SER A 169 6.38 -9.81 -2.62
C SER A 169 6.43 -10.04 -1.12
N LEU A 170 6.76 -9.01 -0.33
CA LEU A 170 6.90 -9.06 1.13
C LEU A 170 5.70 -8.42 1.86
N PHE A 171 4.67 -7.99 1.13
CA PHE A 171 3.53 -7.23 1.67
C PHE A 171 2.87 -7.88 2.89
N ARG A 172 2.67 -9.20 2.89
CA ARG A 172 2.06 -9.92 4.02
C ARG A 172 2.90 -9.82 5.29
N GLU A 173 4.20 -10.03 5.14
CA GLU A 173 5.16 -9.98 6.25
C GLU A 173 5.27 -8.55 6.78
N TYR A 174 5.32 -7.57 5.87
CA TYR A 174 5.38 -6.16 6.20
C TYR A 174 4.17 -5.70 7.00
N VAL A 175 2.95 -5.97 6.53
CA VAL A 175 1.71 -5.63 7.25
C VAL A 175 1.64 -6.36 8.60
N GLY A 176 2.08 -7.64 8.65
CA GLY A 176 2.16 -8.39 9.89
C GLY A 176 3.06 -7.72 10.93
N GLN A 177 4.20 -7.17 10.49
CA GLN A 177 5.11 -6.42 11.37
C GLN A 177 4.44 -5.13 11.87
N LEU A 178 3.76 -4.37 10.98
CA LEU A 178 3.07 -3.14 11.39
C LEU A 178 1.96 -3.41 12.42
N ASP A 179 1.16 -4.48 12.25
CA ASP A 179 0.13 -4.90 13.23
C ASP A 179 0.77 -5.35 14.53
N GLN A 180 1.85 -6.13 14.48
CA GLN A 180 2.60 -6.59 15.67
C GLN A 180 3.13 -5.44 16.53
N TYR A 181 3.66 -4.39 15.89
CA TYR A 181 4.19 -3.21 16.60
C TYR A 181 3.12 -2.12 16.83
N GLY A 182 1.86 -2.37 16.48
CA GLY A 182 0.74 -1.45 16.70
C GLY A 182 0.90 -0.12 15.98
N LYS A 183 1.54 -0.09 14.81
CA LYS A 183 1.81 1.14 14.07
C LYS A 183 0.63 1.60 13.25
N GLN A 184 0.40 2.91 13.21
CA GLN A 184 -0.44 3.51 12.19
C GLN A 184 0.29 3.46 10.85
N PHE A 185 -0.46 3.27 9.75
CA PHE A 185 0.18 3.19 8.45
C PHE A 185 -0.74 3.61 7.29
N ILE A 186 -0.12 4.09 6.21
CA ILE A 186 -0.71 4.32 4.90
C ILE A 186 0.29 3.77 3.89
N ILE A 187 -0.03 2.64 3.26
CA ILE A 187 0.92 1.92 2.40
C ILE A 187 0.28 1.50 1.08
N ILE A 188 1.11 1.35 0.06
CA ILE A 188 0.67 0.82 -1.23
C ILE A 188 0.79 -0.70 -1.23
N GLY A 189 -0.20 -1.35 -1.81
CA GLY A 189 -0.19 -2.79 -2.01
C GLY A 189 -0.98 -3.19 -3.25
N ASN A 190 -0.99 -4.49 -3.54
CA ASN A 190 -1.73 -5.04 -4.66
C ASN A 190 -3.10 -5.54 -4.18
N THR A 191 -4.19 -5.27 -4.94
CA THR A 191 -5.54 -5.76 -4.61
C THR A 191 -5.63 -7.28 -4.46
N ASN A 192 -4.69 -8.05 -5.05
CA ASN A 192 -4.61 -9.49 -4.81
C ASN A 192 -4.34 -9.82 -3.32
N ALA A 193 -3.72 -8.91 -2.57
CA ALA A 193 -3.48 -9.09 -1.14
C ALA A 193 -4.77 -9.24 -0.34
N LEU A 194 -5.90 -8.70 -0.81
CA LEU A 194 -7.23 -8.88 -0.20
C LEU A 194 -7.65 -10.36 -0.08
N THR A 195 -7.06 -11.25 -0.90
CA THR A 195 -7.32 -12.69 -0.87
C THR A 195 -6.34 -13.47 0.02
N TYR A 196 -5.30 -12.81 0.54
CA TYR A 196 -4.36 -13.47 1.44
C TYR A 196 -5.01 -13.63 2.82
N LYS A 197 -4.89 -14.82 3.41
CA LYS A 197 -5.55 -15.16 4.67
C LYS A 197 -5.26 -14.13 5.76
N GLU A 198 -4.00 -13.75 5.94
CA GLU A 198 -3.54 -12.83 6.96
C GLU A 198 -4.16 -11.44 6.78
N ILE A 199 -4.15 -10.93 5.55
CA ILE A 199 -4.70 -9.61 5.20
C ILE A 199 -6.23 -9.63 5.31
N PHE A 200 -6.89 -10.68 4.79
CA PHE A 200 -8.34 -10.86 4.91
C PHE A 200 -8.80 -10.85 6.37
N MET A 201 -8.05 -11.50 7.27
CA MET A 201 -8.37 -11.51 8.69
C MET A 201 -8.26 -10.12 9.33
N LEU A 202 -7.33 -9.28 8.88
CA LEU A 202 -7.25 -7.89 9.34
C LEU A 202 -8.46 -7.08 8.87
N PHE A 203 -8.93 -7.29 7.61
CA PHE A 203 -10.19 -6.69 7.13
C PHE A 203 -11.40 -7.15 7.95
N LYS A 204 -11.55 -8.46 8.14
CA LYS A 204 -12.64 -9.06 8.93
C LYS A 204 -12.70 -8.49 10.35
N ASN A 205 -11.56 -8.23 10.95
CA ASN A 205 -11.44 -7.68 12.31
C ASN A 205 -11.41 -6.13 12.33
N ASN A 206 -11.70 -5.47 11.22
CA ASN A 206 -11.68 -4.01 11.06
C ASN A 206 -10.35 -3.34 11.45
N LYS A 207 -9.23 -4.06 11.32
CA LYS A 207 -7.87 -3.58 11.61
C LYS A 207 -7.18 -2.94 10.40
N ILE A 208 -7.64 -3.22 9.18
CA ILE A 208 -7.12 -2.65 7.94
C ILE A 208 -8.28 -2.34 6.99
N ARG A 209 -8.08 -1.37 6.13
CA ARG A 209 -9.03 -0.96 5.09
C ARG A 209 -8.30 -0.41 3.88
N THR A 210 -9.01 -0.25 2.77
CA THR A 210 -8.48 0.45 1.60
C THR A 210 -8.47 1.96 1.84
N GLY A 211 -7.51 2.66 1.24
CA GLY A 211 -7.44 4.13 1.26
C GLY A 211 -8.55 4.80 0.43
N TYR A 212 -8.46 6.11 0.27
CA TYR A 212 -9.48 6.90 -0.44
C TYR A 212 -9.46 6.72 -1.95
N THR A 213 -8.27 6.55 -2.53
CA THR A 213 -8.05 6.66 -3.98
C THR A 213 -7.48 5.38 -4.61
N ASN A 214 -7.40 5.36 -5.93
CA ASN A 214 -6.71 4.36 -6.76
C ASN A 214 -7.30 2.94 -6.75
N PHE A 215 -8.29 2.62 -5.91
CA PHE A 215 -8.89 1.28 -5.92
C PHE A 215 -9.58 0.99 -7.26
N ASN A 216 -9.22 -0.13 -7.91
CA ASN A 216 -9.64 -0.53 -9.27
C ASN A 216 -9.26 0.45 -10.40
N VAL A 217 -8.54 1.53 -10.09
CA VAL A 217 -8.01 2.47 -11.09
C VAL A 217 -6.55 2.13 -11.40
N GLY A 218 -5.81 1.69 -10.38
CA GLY A 218 -4.38 1.45 -10.44
C GLY A 218 -3.56 2.73 -10.28
N MET A 219 -2.25 2.57 -10.28
CA MET A 219 -1.30 3.65 -10.05
C MET A 219 -0.18 3.61 -11.08
N PHE A 220 0.48 4.74 -11.26
CA PHE A 220 1.66 4.89 -12.09
C PHE A 220 2.92 4.90 -11.24
N PHE A 221 3.97 4.25 -11.77
CA PHE A 221 5.25 4.12 -11.08
C PHE A 221 6.40 4.39 -12.05
N SER A 222 7.41 5.11 -11.58
CA SER A 222 8.71 5.12 -12.28
C SER A 222 9.38 3.77 -12.06
N VAL A 223 9.88 3.19 -13.15
CA VAL A 223 10.50 1.87 -13.15
C VAL A 223 11.91 1.94 -13.73
N PRO A 224 12.81 1.01 -13.35
CA PRO A 224 14.16 0.95 -13.88
C PRO A 224 14.19 0.80 -15.42
N ASP A 225 15.27 1.25 -16.06
CA ASP A 225 15.46 1.14 -17.52
C ASP A 225 15.42 -0.29 -18.04
N SER A 226 15.78 -1.25 -17.20
CA SER A 226 15.70 -2.68 -17.51
C SER A 226 14.26 -3.22 -17.58
N TYR A 227 13.26 -2.41 -17.22
CA TYR A 227 11.85 -2.81 -17.27
C TYR A 227 11.33 -2.68 -18.71
N GLU A 228 10.92 -3.81 -19.31
CA GLU A 228 10.58 -3.86 -20.74
C GLU A 228 9.18 -3.33 -21.06
N LYS A 229 8.21 -3.51 -20.15
CA LYS A 229 6.79 -3.20 -20.38
C LYS A 229 6.34 -1.96 -19.61
N TYR A 230 6.67 -0.79 -20.11
CA TYR A 230 6.23 0.47 -19.57
C TYR A 230 5.04 1.06 -20.37
N HIS A 231 4.34 2.01 -19.78
CA HIS A 231 3.17 2.67 -20.36
C HIS A 231 3.60 3.86 -21.25
N HIS A 232 4.48 4.72 -20.75
CA HIS A 232 5.02 5.89 -21.44
C HIS A 232 6.36 6.32 -20.83
N MET A 233 7.00 7.30 -21.49
CA MET A 233 8.18 8.00 -20.94
C MET A 233 7.74 9.35 -20.39
N GLU A 234 8.28 9.73 -19.23
CA GLU A 234 8.09 11.04 -18.61
C GLU A 234 9.43 11.49 -18.02
N ASP A 235 9.89 12.68 -18.37
CA ASP A 235 11.18 13.26 -17.95
C ASP A 235 12.39 12.28 -18.07
N GLY A 236 12.42 11.52 -19.16
CA GLY A 236 13.47 10.54 -19.43
C GLY A 236 13.36 9.23 -18.65
N ARG A 237 12.33 9.05 -17.82
CA ARG A 237 12.07 7.83 -17.02
C ARG A 237 10.94 7.00 -17.62
N LYS A 238 11.05 5.68 -17.50
CA LYS A 238 9.97 4.76 -17.87
C LYS A 238 8.89 4.76 -16.80
N ILE A 239 7.64 4.95 -17.21
CA ILE A 239 6.47 4.92 -16.34
C ILE A 239 5.64 3.66 -16.62
N ALA A 240 5.47 2.81 -15.64
CA ALA A 240 4.62 1.63 -15.72
C ALA A 240 3.29 1.87 -14.99
N ARG A 241 2.20 1.31 -15.52
CA ARG A 241 0.90 1.31 -14.85
C ARG A 241 0.62 -0.06 -14.23
N VAL A 242 0.41 -0.09 -12.92
CA VAL A 242 -0.01 -1.28 -12.20
C VAL A 242 -1.49 -1.14 -11.81
N SER A 243 -2.36 -1.77 -12.61
CA SER A 243 -3.82 -1.63 -12.50
C SER A 243 -4.40 -2.19 -11.20
N THR A 244 -3.64 -3.04 -10.51
CA THR A 244 -4.04 -3.68 -9.26
C THR A 244 -3.47 -3.00 -8.02
N SER A 245 -2.75 -1.89 -8.15
CA SER A 245 -2.24 -1.14 -7.00
C SER A 245 -3.33 -0.31 -6.35
N CYS A 246 -3.35 -0.29 -5.02
CA CYS A 246 -4.22 0.56 -4.22
C CYS A 246 -3.59 0.83 -2.84
N TRP A 247 -4.19 1.77 -2.11
CA TRP A 247 -3.78 2.14 -0.76
C TRP A 247 -4.41 1.21 0.28
N PHE A 248 -3.64 0.90 1.31
CA PHE A 248 -4.06 0.19 2.53
C PHE A 248 -3.70 1.02 3.75
N THR A 249 -4.61 1.07 4.72
CA THR A 249 -4.41 1.84 5.96
C THR A 249 -5.19 1.25 7.12
N ASN A 250 -4.74 1.51 8.34
CA ASN A 250 -5.51 1.27 9.56
C ASN A 250 -6.08 2.55 10.16
N LEU A 251 -5.81 3.71 9.53
CA LEU A 251 -6.44 4.97 9.92
C LEU A 251 -7.91 5.01 9.48
N PRO A 252 -8.76 5.80 10.14
CA PRO A 252 -10.13 6.01 9.72
C PRO A 252 -10.23 6.55 8.29
N VAL A 253 -11.13 5.96 7.50
CA VAL A 253 -11.43 6.38 6.12
C VAL A 253 -12.93 6.56 6.01
N LYS A 254 -13.39 7.78 5.73
CA LYS A 254 -14.80 8.16 5.78
C LYS A 254 -15.71 7.26 4.95
N LYS A 255 -15.28 6.84 3.76
CA LYS A 255 -16.08 5.95 2.88
C LYS A 255 -16.42 4.60 3.54
N HIS A 256 -15.69 4.19 4.58
CA HIS A 256 -15.96 2.95 5.34
C HIS A 256 -16.88 3.16 6.56
N THR A 257 -17.39 4.39 6.74
CA THR A 257 -18.42 4.73 7.73
C THR A 257 -19.72 5.21 7.09
N GLU A 258 -19.76 5.28 5.76
CA GLU A 258 -20.94 5.66 4.99
C GLU A 258 -21.73 4.41 4.62
N ASP A 259 -23.05 4.45 4.86
CA ASP A 259 -23.93 3.35 4.50
C ASP A 259 -24.12 3.27 2.99
N LEU A 260 -24.07 2.04 2.47
CA LEU A 260 -24.50 1.78 1.11
C LEU A 260 -26.04 1.89 1.02
N VAL A 261 -26.51 2.67 0.06
CA VAL A 261 -27.94 2.75 -0.26
C VAL A 261 -28.38 1.48 -0.98
N LEU A 262 -29.19 0.66 -0.33
CA LEU A 262 -29.67 -0.61 -0.85
C LEU A 262 -31.10 -0.41 -1.38
N TYR A 263 -31.31 -0.60 -2.66
CA TYR A 263 -32.61 -0.42 -3.31
C TYR A 263 -33.13 -1.68 -4.01
N LYS A 264 -32.26 -2.65 -4.31
CA LYS A 264 -32.65 -3.93 -4.90
C LYS A 264 -33.43 -4.79 -3.92
N ARG A 265 -34.30 -5.63 -4.43
CA ARG A 265 -35.03 -6.61 -3.63
C ARG A 265 -34.62 -8.02 -4.03
N TYR A 266 -34.56 -8.90 -3.07
CA TYR A 266 -34.24 -10.30 -3.31
C TYR A 266 -35.37 -11.00 -4.05
N THR A 267 -35.01 -11.75 -5.08
CA THR A 267 -35.82 -12.80 -5.71
C THR A 267 -34.96 -14.03 -6.00
N PRO A 268 -35.46 -15.25 -5.86
CA PRO A 268 -34.67 -16.46 -6.10
C PRO A 268 -34.08 -16.57 -7.52
N GLU A 269 -34.77 -15.94 -8.49
CA GLU A 269 -34.39 -15.96 -9.91
C GLU A 269 -33.19 -15.07 -10.20
N GLU A 270 -33.10 -13.91 -9.53
CA GLU A 270 -32.03 -12.95 -9.73
C GLU A 270 -30.78 -13.27 -8.89
N TYR A 271 -30.95 -13.98 -7.77
CA TYR A 271 -29.88 -14.24 -6.80
C TYR A 271 -29.70 -15.76 -6.57
N PRO A 272 -29.01 -16.46 -7.50
CA PRO A 272 -28.81 -17.90 -7.37
C PRO A 272 -27.98 -18.23 -6.12
N LYS A 273 -28.26 -19.38 -5.51
CA LYS A 273 -27.48 -19.93 -4.40
C LYS A 273 -26.22 -20.60 -4.90
N TYR A 274 -25.20 -20.64 -4.03
CA TYR A 274 -24.02 -21.44 -4.28
C TYR A 274 -24.30 -22.94 -4.03
N ASP A 275 -23.63 -23.79 -4.80
CA ASP A 275 -23.78 -25.25 -4.68
C ASP A 275 -23.14 -25.78 -3.38
N ASN A 276 -22.11 -25.11 -2.89
CA ASN A 276 -21.24 -25.57 -1.80
C ASN A 276 -21.31 -24.73 -0.52
N TYR A 277 -22.21 -23.75 -0.46
CA TYR A 277 -22.41 -22.92 0.75
C TYR A 277 -23.80 -22.29 0.74
N ASP A 278 -24.47 -22.24 1.88
CA ASP A 278 -25.80 -21.63 1.98
C ASP A 278 -25.70 -20.09 1.99
N ALA A 279 -25.49 -19.55 0.82
CA ALA A 279 -25.48 -18.11 0.55
C ALA A 279 -25.95 -17.83 -0.89
N ILE A 280 -26.45 -16.64 -1.11
CA ILE A 280 -26.82 -16.14 -2.44
C ILE A 280 -25.63 -15.44 -3.11
N ASN A 281 -25.56 -15.50 -4.44
CA ASN A 281 -24.58 -14.75 -5.22
C ASN A 281 -25.10 -13.35 -5.54
N VAL A 282 -24.25 -12.34 -5.27
CA VAL A 282 -24.48 -10.94 -5.64
C VAL A 282 -23.37 -10.53 -6.60
N ASN A 283 -23.71 -10.10 -7.81
CA ASN A 283 -22.74 -9.83 -8.86
C ASN A 283 -21.97 -8.54 -8.67
N THR A 284 -22.62 -7.50 -8.13
CA THR A 284 -21.99 -6.22 -7.80
C THR A 284 -22.46 -5.75 -6.42
N TYR A 285 -21.68 -4.90 -5.75
CA TYR A 285 -22.07 -4.39 -4.43
C TYR A 285 -23.35 -3.51 -4.49
N THR A 286 -23.66 -2.93 -5.64
CA THR A 286 -24.88 -2.15 -5.87
C THR A 286 -26.13 -3.00 -5.93
N ASP A 287 -25.99 -4.30 -6.16
CA ASP A 287 -27.10 -5.25 -6.25
C ASP A 287 -27.39 -5.95 -4.90
N ILE A 288 -26.73 -5.56 -3.81
CA ILE A 288 -27.00 -6.11 -2.48
C ILE A 288 -28.49 -5.85 -2.13
N PRO A 289 -29.29 -6.90 -1.89
CA PRO A 289 -30.73 -6.72 -1.65
C PRO A 289 -31.01 -6.13 -0.27
N CYS A 290 -31.99 -5.21 -0.20
CA CYS A 290 -32.38 -4.53 1.03
C CYS A 290 -33.27 -5.39 1.97
N ASN A 291 -33.82 -6.51 1.48
CA ASN A 291 -34.77 -7.36 2.19
C ASN A 291 -34.29 -8.82 2.34
N TYR A 292 -32.99 -9.05 2.38
CA TYR A 292 -32.40 -10.38 2.58
C TYR A 292 -31.48 -10.38 3.78
N ASP A 293 -31.74 -11.25 4.75
CA ASP A 293 -31.00 -11.30 6.03
C ASP A 293 -30.01 -12.47 6.09
N GLY A 294 -29.98 -13.31 5.05
CA GLY A 294 -29.06 -14.44 4.94
C GLY A 294 -27.63 -14.01 4.52
N VAL A 295 -26.75 -15.00 4.37
CA VAL A 295 -25.39 -14.77 3.89
C VAL A 295 -25.39 -14.52 2.37
N MET A 296 -24.60 -13.55 1.95
CA MET A 296 -24.45 -13.13 0.56
C MET A 296 -22.98 -13.15 0.16
N GLY A 297 -22.68 -13.70 -1.02
CA GLY A 297 -21.36 -13.66 -1.61
C GLY A 297 -21.23 -12.48 -2.56
N VAL A 298 -20.41 -11.51 -2.21
CA VAL A 298 -20.13 -10.29 -3.01
C VAL A 298 -18.73 -10.35 -3.63
N PRO A 299 -18.46 -9.63 -4.72
CA PRO A 299 -17.11 -9.50 -5.27
C PRO A 299 -16.12 -8.98 -4.23
N ILE A 300 -14.84 -9.39 -4.34
CA ILE A 300 -13.76 -8.92 -3.45
C ILE A 300 -13.67 -7.39 -3.43
N THR A 301 -14.02 -6.74 -4.53
CA THR A 301 -14.05 -5.28 -4.66
C THR A 301 -15.03 -4.57 -3.70
N PHE A 302 -15.96 -5.32 -3.10
CA PHE A 302 -16.83 -4.81 -2.04
C PHE A 302 -16.02 -4.30 -0.83
N LEU A 303 -14.83 -4.87 -0.55
CA LEU A 303 -14.01 -4.42 0.57
C LEU A 303 -13.64 -2.93 0.52
N ASP A 304 -13.65 -2.33 -0.68
CA ASP A 304 -13.48 -0.88 -0.84
C ASP A 304 -14.68 -0.05 -0.35
N LYS A 305 -15.84 -0.67 -0.21
CA LYS A 305 -17.09 -0.06 0.24
C LYS A 305 -17.58 -0.61 1.57
N TYR A 306 -16.79 -1.51 2.16
CA TYR A 306 -17.18 -2.19 3.39
C TYR A 306 -17.33 -1.21 4.56
N ASN A 307 -18.55 -1.10 5.07
CA ASN A 307 -18.87 -0.45 6.32
C ASN A 307 -19.14 -1.53 7.39
N PRO A 308 -18.31 -1.65 8.45
CA PRO A 308 -18.49 -2.66 9.50
C PRO A 308 -19.74 -2.44 10.36
N GLU A 309 -20.32 -1.23 10.35
CA GLU A 309 -21.59 -0.97 11.06
C GLU A 309 -22.79 -1.48 10.28
N GLN A 310 -22.70 -1.50 8.95
CA GLN A 310 -23.78 -1.97 8.07
C GLN A 310 -23.70 -3.47 7.76
N PHE A 311 -22.48 -4.01 7.66
CA PHE A 311 -22.26 -5.41 7.29
C PHE A 311 -21.29 -6.12 8.23
N GLU A 312 -21.47 -7.43 8.32
CA GLU A 312 -20.52 -8.35 8.93
C GLU A 312 -19.81 -9.16 7.82
N ILE A 313 -18.49 -9.28 7.87
CA ILE A 313 -17.76 -10.24 7.04
C ILE A 313 -17.81 -11.61 7.70
N VAL A 314 -18.51 -12.56 7.09
CA VAL A 314 -18.63 -13.95 7.56
C VAL A 314 -17.36 -14.74 7.19
N GLY A 315 -16.93 -14.65 5.94
CA GLY A 315 -15.79 -15.39 5.43
C GLY A 315 -15.49 -15.06 3.96
N ALA A 316 -14.79 -15.96 3.29
CA ALA A 316 -14.43 -15.83 1.87
C ALA A 316 -14.60 -17.16 1.14
N MET A 317 -14.74 -17.08 -0.19
CA MET A 317 -14.72 -18.20 -1.12
C MET A 317 -13.66 -17.90 -2.20
N THR A 318 -12.39 -18.25 -1.93
CA THR A 318 -11.26 -17.78 -2.76
C THR A 318 -10.29 -18.88 -3.20
N THR A 319 -10.18 -20.00 -2.48
CA THR A 319 -9.20 -21.05 -2.74
C THR A 319 -9.84 -22.45 -2.66
N THR A 320 -9.08 -23.47 -3.08
CA THR A 320 -9.49 -24.88 -2.90
C THR A 320 -9.34 -25.38 -1.46
N LYS A 321 -8.56 -24.66 -0.63
CA LYS A 321 -8.34 -25.03 0.77
C LYS A 321 -9.46 -24.48 1.62
N VAL A 322 -10.15 -25.34 2.32
CA VAL A 322 -11.17 -24.98 3.31
C VAL A 322 -10.47 -24.72 4.65
N ASP A 323 -10.74 -23.58 5.25
CA ASP A 323 -10.35 -23.25 6.62
C ASP A 323 -11.55 -22.60 7.35
N ALA A 324 -11.35 -22.13 8.56
CA ALA A 324 -12.44 -21.56 9.36
C ALA A 324 -13.15 -20.34 8.72
N TYR A 325 -12.53 -19.71 7.72
CA TYR A 325 -13.03 -18.48 7.07
C TYR A 325 -13.01 -18.55 5.55
N ASN A 326 -12.50 -19.61 4.95
CA ASN A 326 -12.48 -19.83 3.51
C ASN A 326 -13.16 -21.16 3.16
N TYR A 327 -14.28 -21.05 2.49
CA TYR A 327 -15.19 -22.16 2.18
C TYR A 327 -14.94 -22.77 0.80
N GLY A 328 -13.76 -22.58 0.24
CA GLY A 328 -13.41 -23.07 -1.10
C GLY A 328 -13.85 -22.10 -2.21
N TYR A 329 -13.66 -22.50 -3.46
CA TYR A 329 -14.14 -21.71 -4.59
C TYR A 329 -15.67 -21.72 -4.67
N PRO A 330 -16.30 -20.59 -5.06
CA PRO A 330 -17.74 -20.55 -5.27
C PRO A 330 -18.14 -21.27 -6.57
N PHE A 331 -19.19 -22.09 -6.49
CA PHE A 331 -19.79 -22.79 -7.60
C PHE A 331 -21.28 -22.47 -7.68
N ILE A 332 -21.81 -22.32 -8.90
CA ILE A 332 -23.24 -22.17 -9.20
C ILE A 332 -23.55 -23.08 -10.37
N ASN A 333 -24.50 -24.00 -10.21
CA ASN A 333 -24.87 -25.02 -11.21
C ASN A 333 -23.67 -25.82 -11.74
N GLY A 334 -22.73 -26.18 -10.86
CA GLY A 334 -21.50 -26.91 -11.20
C GLY A 334 -20.40 -26.06 -11.83
N GLU A 335 -20.65 -24.79 -12.13
CA GLU A 335 -19.67 -23.88 -12.73
C GLU A 335 -18.95 -23.05 -11.66
N LYS A 336 -17.60 -23.06 -11.73
CA LYS A 336 -16.76 -22.22 -10.87
C LYS A 336 -16.85 -20.76 -11.31
N ILE A 337 -17.17 -19.88 -10.34
CA ILE A 337 -17.17 -18.44 -10.55
C ILE A 337 -15.98 -17.74 -9.86
N TYR A 338 -15.90 -16.43 -10.00
CA TYR A 338 -14.86 -15.61 -9.35
C TYR A 338 -14.98 -15.64 -7.82
N ALA A 339 -13.84 -15.41 -7.16
CA ALA A 339 -13.76 -15.29 -5.70
C ALA A 339 -14.80 -14.31 -5.12
N ARG A 340 -15.31 -14.64 -3.94
CA ARG A 340 -16.32 -13.86 -3.22
C ARG A 340 -15.92 -13.64 -1.76
N ILE A 341 -16.38 -12.52 -1.22
CA ILE A 341 -16.43 -12.27 0.22
C ILE A 341 -17.86 -12.59 0.68
N LEU A 342 -17.98 -13.38 1.73
CA LEU A 342 -19.27 -13.69 2.35
C LEU A 342 -19.59 -12.63 3.39
N ILE A 343 -20.72 -11.99 3.21
CA ILE A 343 -21.21 -10.92 4.11
C ILE A 343 -22.62 -11.21 4.60
N ARG A 344 -22.99 -10.57 5.70
CA ARG A 344 -24.36 -10.48 6.20
C ARG A 344 -24.65 -9.03 6.57
N ARG A 345 -25.89 -8.58 6.38
CA ARG A 345 -26.35 -7.28 6.89
C ARG A 345 -26.40 -7.32 8.40
N ARG A 346 -26.00 -6.25 9.06
CA ARG A 346 -26.31 -6.01 10.46
C ARG A 346 -27.74 -5.48 10.57
N GLN A 347 -28.44 -5.90 11.61
CA GLN A 347 -29.79 -5.40 11.96
C GLN A 347 -29.70 -4.14 12.79
#